data_025c07cfc070b5fbeeaac74c0c78ebac
#
_entry.id   025c07cfc070b5fbeeaac74c0c78ebac
#
_cell.length_a   1.000
_cell.length_b   1.000
_cell.length_c   1.000
_cell.angle_alpha   90.00
_cell.angle_beta   90.00
_cell.angle_gamma   90.00
#
_symmetry.space_group_name_H-M   'P 1'
#
loop_
_entity.id
_entity.type
_entity.pdbx_description
1 polymer ?
#
loop_
_entity_poly.entity_id
_entity_poly.type
_entity_poly.pdbx_seq_one_letter_code
_entity_poly.pdbx_strand_id
1 'polypeptide(L)'
;MGQTIMHLRIIALVLLVLFSASAMTFGDDLANYKKFREYVKDGKLVAGEKEFDGLLQKTPQDNSIRVPLGILQFLRAIEGLGQDYYRYGLDPARPNRSILMRMPIPNNPNPEEISYAKARTVLQNLLDRLSKADKTLSDFKPSGIKIPIALNEISLDLDSNGKSTPNEAVWGAIGGNSIEFAFDDADVFWLRGYINVLSGVVQFALAHDWQSAFERTAHLFFPRVQSPYGFFADELDESEWASNQIFDFIAFIHLIDFKVIEPDRMTKSLEHLEQVIRLSRETWRLIREETDNDREWLPGKNQTSIVLAGRQGNRMGDDWERVLNQVELVLQGKELLPFWRGVKNRNSFNFFGRGNNVEFNSQLGINLRKVFTNPQTFDLVLWIQGTGVAPFLESGKLIDFQAWSELSDAFQGNLPFFAFWIN
;
A
#
# COMPACT_ATOMS: atom_id res chain seq x y z
N MET A 1 20.37 63.04 16.94
CA MET A 1 18.95 62.77 16.68
C MET A 1 18.68 62.23 15.26
N GLY A 2 19.44 62.55 14.25
CA GLY A 2 19.23 62.08 12.88
C GLY A 2 19.63 60.63 12.58
N GLN A 3 20.69 60.13 13.20
CA GLN A 3 21.18 58.74 12.94
C GLN A 3 20.30 57.65 13.55
N THR A 4 19.68 57.88 14.70
CA THR A 4 18.81 56.94 15.40
C THR A 4 17.49 56.72 14.61
N ILE A 5 16.98 57.74 13.92
CA ILE A 5 15.75 57.65 13.12
C ILE A 5 16.02 56.87 11.81
N MET A 6 17.25 56.93 11.26
CA MET A 6 17.62 56.19 10.06
C MET A 6 17.73 54.68 10.32
N HIS A 7 18.30 54.29 11.46
CA HIS A 7 18.37 52.84 11.85
C HIS A 7 16.99 52.24 12.15
N LEU A 8 16.06 52.96 12.76
CA LEU A 8 14.69 52.50 12.98
C LEU A 8 13.91 52.29 11.66
N ARG A 9 14.14 53.14 10.66
CA ARG A 9 13.50 53.00 9.35
C ARG A 9 14.03 51.82 8.55
N ILE A 10 15.33 51.52 8.64
CA ILE A 10 15.94 50.31 8.00
C ILE A 10 15.44 49.04 8.65
N ILE A 11 15.36 49.00 9.99
CA ILE A 11 14.83 47.83 10.71
C ILE A 11 13.35 47.60 10.41
N ALA A 12 12.54 48.66 10.33
CA ALA A 12 11.14 48.58 9.95
C ALA A 12 10.94 48.10 8.48
N LEU A 13 11.84 48.49 7.57
CA LEU A 13 11.78 48.08 6.16
C LEU A 13 12.20 46.60 6.00
N VAL A 14 13.22 46.13 6.78
CA VAL A 14 13.65 44.72 6.77
C VAL A 14 12.59 43.82 7.40
N LEU A 15 11.93 44.25 8.49
CA LEU A 15 10.81 43.54 9.09
C LEU A 15 9.58 43.52 8.16
N LEU A 16 9.31 44.57 7.40
CA LEU A 16 8.20 44.62 6.44
C LEU A 16 8.46 43.69 5.25
N VAL A 17 9.71 43.57 4.79
CA VAL A 17 10.11 42.65 3.71
C VAL A 17 10.07 41.21 4.17
N LEU A 18 10.44 40.89 5.43
CA LEU A 18 10.34 39.57 6.01
C LEU A 18 8.88 39.15 6.28
N PHE A 19 8.02 40.12 6.67
CA PHE A 19 6.57 39.86 6.84
C PHE A 19 5.84 39.71 5.50
N SER A 20 6.26 40.44 4.46
CA SER A 20 5.66 40.30 3.12
C SER A 20 6.06 39.01 2.42
N ALA A 21 7.28 38.46 2.66
CA ALA A 21 7.69 37.19 2.13
C ALA A 21 6.93 36.01 2.79
N SER A 22 6.70 36.08 4.13
CA SER A 22 5.93 35.04 4.85
C SER A 22 4.43 35.08 4.50
N ALA A 23 3.86 36.26 4.24
CA ALA A 23 2.46 36.40 3.85
C ALA A 23 2.19 35.95 2.40
N MET A 24 3.17 36.04 1.51
CA MET A 24 3.05 35.53 0.14
C MET A 24 3.04 34.00 0.08
N THR A 25 3.86 33.30 0.88
CA THR A 25 3.91 31.84 0.91
C THR A 25 2.60 31.22 1.41
N PHE A 26 1.99 31.73 2.48
CA PHE A 26 0.71 31.22 3.00
C PHE A 26 -0.47 31.40 2.02
N GLY A 27 -0.49 32.46 1.23
CA GLY A 27 -1.54 32.70 0.24
C GLY A 27 -1.45 31.76 -0.96
N ASP A 28 -0.24 31.47 -1.42
CA ASP A 28 0.02 30.60 -2.56
C ASP A 28 -0.19 29.12 -2.19
N ASP A 29 0.20 28.69 -1.01
CA ASP A 29 -0.05 27.35 -0.49
C ASP A 29 -1.54 27.03 -0.45
N LEU A 30 -2.36 27.95 0.09
CA LEU A 30 -3.81 27.77 0.15
C LEU A 30 -4.44 27.70 -1.25
N ALA A 31 -3.94 28.48 -2.21
CA ALA A 31 -4.39 28.45 -3.60
C ALA A 31 -4.08 27.11 -4.28
N ASN A 32 -2.86 26.55 -4.04
CA ASN A 32 -2.46 25.25 -4.55
C ASN A 32 -3.34 24.12 -3.96
N TYR A 33 -3.60 24.15 -2.65
CA TYR A 33 -4.45 23.13 -2.01
C TYR A 33 -5.91 23.18 -2.47
N LYS A 34 -6.46 24.40 -2.66
CA LYS A 34 -7.80 24.56 -3.22
C LYS A 34 -7.88 24.00 -4.64
N LYS A 35 -6.91 24.29 -5.47
CA LYS A 35 -6.82 23.81 -6.84
C LYS A 35 -6.66 22.29 -6.91
N PHE A 36 -5.79 21.71 -6.06
CA PHE A 36 -5.66 20.28 -5.89
C PHE A 36 -7.00 19.62 -5.55
N ARG A 37 -7.70 20.17 -4.55
CA ARG A 37 -9.01 19.65 -4.12
C ARG A 37 -10.05 19.68 -5.26
N GLU A 38 -10.06 20.75 -6.07
CA GLU A 38 -10.93 20.84 -7.25
C GLU A 38 -10.65 19.71 -8.25
N TYR A 39 -9.39 19.42 -8.57
CA TYR A 39 -9.03 18.33 -9.47
C TYR A 39 -9.44 16.97 -8.94
N VAL A 40 -9.23 16.72 -7.66
CA VAL A 40 -9.58 15.45 -7.01
C VAL A 40 -11.10 15.27 -6.97
N LYS A 41 -11.85 16.33 -6.63
CA LYS A 41 -13.31 16.31 -6.55
C LYS A 41 -13.98 16.13 -7.90
N ASP A 42 -13.44 16.79 -8.92
CA ASP A 42 -13.98 16.73 -10.29
C ASP A 42 -13.57 15.46 -11.05
N GLY A 43 -12.71 14.58 -10.48
CA GLY A 43 -12.14 13.42 -11.17
C GLY A 43 -11.21 13.80 -12.33
N LYS A 44 -10.67 15.02 -12.34
CA LYS A 44 -9.79 15.52 -13.41
C LYS A 44 -8.31 15.28 -13.08
N LEU A 45 -7.96 14.07 -12.64
CA LEU A 45 -6.63 13.76 -12.11
C LEU A 45 -5.52 13.94 -13.16
N VAL A 46 -5.77 13.59 -14.43
CA VAL A 46 -4.80 13.77 -15.54
C VAL A 46 -4.45 15.25 -15.73
N ALA A 47 -5.46 16.11 -15.72
CA ALA A 47 -5.25 17.55 -15.88
C ALA A 47 -4.51 18.14 -14.66
N GLY A 48 -4.90 17.71 -13.46
CA GLY A 48 -4.24 18.09 -12.22
C GLY A 48 -2.78 17.69 -12.19
N GLU A 49 -2.48 16.42 -12.50
CA GLU A 49 -1.10 15.92 -12.57
C GLU A 49 -0.25 16.76 -13.53
N LYS A 50 -0.76 17.01 -14.75
CA LYS A 50 -0.04 17.79 -15.77
C LYS A 50 0.25 19.22 -15.30
N GLU A 51 -0.72 19.87 -14.65
CA GLU A 51 -0.56 21.24 -14.18
C GLU A 51 0.44 21.32 -13.02
N PHE A 52 0.29 20.47 -12.00
CA PHE A 52 1.19 20.45 -10.84
C PHE A 52 2.61 20.04 -11.22
N ASP A 53 2.79 19.14 -12.19
CA ASP A 53 4.10 18.81 -12.75
C ASP A 53 4.76 20.04 -13.39
N GLY A 54 4.01 20.77 -14.20
CA GLY A 54 4.51 22.02 -14.79
C GLY A 54 4.80 23.13 -13.79
N LEU A 55 4.09 23.18 -12.66
CA LEU A 55 4.38 24.09 -11.55
C LEU A 55 5.65 23.67 -10.81
N LEU A 56 5.78 22.38 -10.48
CA LEU A 56 6.93 21.86 -9.75
C LEU A 56 8.24 22.01 -10.55
N GLN A 57 8.20 21.92 -11.87
CA GLN A 57 9.37 22.20 -12.73
C GLN A 57 9.87 23.64 -12.59
N LYS A 58 8.98 24.61 -12.30
CA LYS A 58 9.33 26.02 -12.10
C LYS A 58 9.82 26.30 -10.68
N THR A 59 9.28 25.59 -9.70
CA THR A 59 9.57 25.75 -8.27
C THR A 59 9.91 24.40 -7.62
N PRO A 60 11.08 23.80 -7.93
CA PRO A 60 11.40 22.43 -7.53
C PRO A 60 11.50 22.16 -6.03
N GLN A 61 11.52 23.20 -5.19
CA GLN A 61 11.61 23.09 -3.72
C GLN A 61 10.27 23.33 -3.02
N ASP A 62 9.20 23.59 -3.77
CA ASP A 62 7.90 23.93 -3.23
C ASP A 62 7.10 22.69 -2.85
N ASN A 63 6.98 22.44 -1.54
CA ASN A 63 6.23 21.31 -1.02
C ASN A 63 4.71 21.48 -1.15
N SER A 64 4.21 22.70 -1.23
CA SER A 64 2.78 22.98 -1.49
C SER A 64 2.34 22.54 -2.88
N ILE A 65 3.30 22.31 -3.78
CA ILE A 65 3.08 21.78 -5.12
C ILE A 65 3.48 20.29 -5.19
N ARG A 66 4.64 19.94 -4.60
CA ARG A 66 5.19 18.57 -4.63
C ARG A 66 4.24 17.55 -4.03
N VAL A 67 3.69 17.83 -2.85
CA VAL A 67 2.85 16.86 -2.14
C VAL A 67 1.52 16.64 -2.85
N PRO A 68 0.76 17.69 -3.24
CA PRO A 68 -0.40 17.52 -4.12
C PRO A 68 -0.09 16.73 -5.40
N LEU A 69 1.03 16.99 -6.07
CA LEU A 69 1.44 16.25 -7.26
C LEU A 69 1.63 14.76 -6.95
N GLY A 70 2.36 14.43 -5.88
CA GLY A 70 2.59 13.03 -5.48
C GLY A 70 1.28 12.30 -5.15
N ILE A 71 0.34 12.97 -4.47
CA ILE A 71 -0.99 12.41 -4.19
C ILE A 71 -1.78 12.20 -5.49
N LEU A 72 -1.78 13.17 -6.41
CA LEU A 72 -2.42 13.01 -7.72
C LEU A 72 -1.84 11.84 -8.50
N GLN A 73 -0.52 11.67 -8.51
CA GLN A 73 0.16 10.55 -9.18
C GLN A 73 -0.18 9.20 -8.54
N PHE A 74 -0.30 9.14 -7.21
CA PHE A 74 -0.77 7.94 -6.52
C PHE A 74 -2.23 7.62 -6.88
N LEU A 75 -3.12 8.60 -6.82
CA LEU A 75 -4.53 8.42 -7.23
C LEU A 75 -4.63 7.98 -8.70
N ARG A 76 -3.79 8.53 -9.58
CA ARG A 76 -3.69 8.10 -10.99
C ARG A 76 -3.19 6.66 -11.14
N ALA A 77 -2.34 6.16 -10.23
CA ALA A 77 -1.94 4.76 -10.24
C ALA A 77 -3.13 3.85 -9.94
N ILE A 78 -3.94 4.21 -8.94
CA ILE A 78 -5.16 3.47 -8.57
C ILE A 78 -6.24 3.57 -9.65
N GLU A 79 -6.49 4.79 -10.16
CA GLU A 79 -7.44 5.02 -11.25
C GLU A 79 -7.08 4.20 -12.49
N GLY A 80 -5.80 4.21 -12.89
CA GLY A 80 -5.35 3.45 -14.05
C GLY A 80 -5.45 1.93 -13.88
N LEU A 81 -5.28 1.41 -12.65
CA LEU A 81 -5.58 0.01 -12.36
C LEU A 81 -7.09 -0.28 -12.52
N GLY A 82 -7.94 0.61 -12.03
CA GLY A 82 -9.39 0.51 -12.20
C GLY A 82 -9.82 0.56 -13.66
N GLN A 83 -9.21 1.43 -14.47
CA GLN A 83 -9.44 1.52 -15.91
C GLN A 83 -9.04 0.24 -16.65
N ASP A 84 -7.92 -0.38 -16.28
CA ASP A 84 -7.51 -1.67 -16.83
C ASP A 84 -8.49 -2.77 -16.42
N TYR A 85 -8.98 -2.77 -15.18
CA TYR A 85 -10.00 -3.72 -14.72
C TYR A 85 -11.33 -3.52 -15.46
N TYR A 86 -11.78 -2.28 -15.67
CA TYR A 86 -12.94 -1.98 -16.49
C TYR A 86 -12.77 -2.47 -17.92
N ARG A 87 -11.65 -2.15 -18.55
CA ARG A 87 -11.33 -2.56 -19.94
C ARG A 87 -11.49 -4.06 -20.15
N TYR A 88 -11.03 -4.87 -19.19
CA TYR A 88 -11.10 -6.33 -19.29
C TYR A 88 -12.36 -6.92 -18.63
N GLY A 89 -13.27 -6.08 -18.16
CA GLY A 89 -14.56 -6.50 -17.64
C GLY A 89 -14.47 -7.25 -16.32
N LEU A 90 -13.56 -6.83 -15.42
CA LEU A 90 -13.56 -7.37 -14.05
C LEU A 90 -14.93 -7.14 -13.44
N ASP A 91 -15.71 -8.20 -13.23
CA ASP A 91 -17.07 -8.09 -12.70
C ASP A 91 -17.10 -7.77 -11.19
N PRO A 92 -17.61 -6.60 -10.74
CA PRO A 92 -17.68 -6.21 -9.35
C PRO A 92 -18.72 -7.00 -8.52
N ALA A 93 -19.68 -7.65 -9.13
CA ALA A 93 -20.78 -8.32 -8.43
C ALA A 93 -20.46 -9.73 -7.92
N ARG A 94 -19.36 -10.36 -8.32
CA ARG A 94 -19.02 -11.73 -7.91
C ARG A 94 -18.54 -11.79 -6.46
N PRO A 95 -19.03 -12.70 -5.60
CA PRO A 95 -18.90 -12.62 -4.14
C PRO A 95 -17.51 -12.91 -3.55
N ASN A 96 -16.57 -13.49 -4.27
CA ASN A 96 -15.32 -14.05 -3.72
C ASN A 96 -14.07 -13.18 -3.94
N ARG A 97 -14.21 -11.84 -3.89
CA ARG A 97 -13.09 -10.95 -4.23
C ARG A 97 -12.24 -10.57 -3.05
N SER A 98 -10.93 -10.59 -3.26
CA SER A 98 -9.99 -9.99 -2.34
C SER A 98 -10.29 -8.48 -2.20
N ILE A 99 -9.95 -7.91 -1.05
CA ILE A 99 -10.15 -6.49 -0.74
C ILE A 99 -9.46 -5.58 -1.78
N LEU A 100 -8.36 -6.04 -2.39
CA LEU A 100 -7.63 -5.36 -3.47
C LEU A 100 -8.42 -5.27 -4.78
N MET A 101 -9.44 -6.11 -4.95
CA MET A 101 -10.31 -6.13 -6.13
C MET A 101 -11.67 -5.44 -5.88
N ARG A 102 -11.90 -4.89 -4.69
CA ARG A 102 -13.18 -4.23 -4.32
C ARG A 102 -13.23 -2.76 -4.75
N MET A 103 -12.73 -2.46 -5.93
CA MET A 103 -12.95 -1.14 -6.52
C MET A 103 -14.38 -1.04 -7.07
N PRO A 104 -15.04 0.13 -6.98
CA PRO A 104 -16.39 0.34 -7.52
C PRO A 104 -16.35 0.50 -9.05
N ILE A 105 -15.88 -0.53 -9.76
CA ILE A 105 -15.72 -0.50 -11.20
C ILE A 105 -17.08 -0.65 -11.85
N PRO A 106 -17.46 0.25 -12.78
CA PRO A 106 -18.70 0.08 -13.56
C PRO A 106 -18.68 -1.20 -14.41
N ASN A 107 -19.85 -1.70 -14.75
CA ASN A 107 -19.95 -2.83 -15.67
C ASN A 107 -19.56 -2.40 -17.09
N ASN A 108 -18.63 -3.11 -17.71
CA ASN A 108 -18.27 -2.90 -19.11
C ASN A 108 -19.11 -3.83 -20.00
N PRO A 109 -19.98 -3.30 -20.86
CA PRO A 109 -20.81 -4.14 -21.76
C PRO A 109 -20.01 -4.77 -22.91
N ASN A 110 -18.79 -4.25 -23.21
CA ASN A 110 -17.96 -4.72 -24.31
C ASN A 110 -16.50 -4.90 -23.87
N PRO A 111 -16.21 -5.82 -22.94
CA PRO A 111 -14.86 -5.99 -22.43
C PRO A 111 -13.90 -6.53 -23.50
N GLU A 112 -12.67 -6.09 -23.44
CA GLU A 112 -11.59 -6.67 -24.24
C GLU A 112 -11.20 -8.05 -23.69
N GLU A 113 -10.64 -8.88 -24.57
CA GLU A 113 -10.03 -10.15 -24.16
C GLU A 113 -8.72 -9.90 -23.42
N ILE A 114 -8.56 -10.50 -22.23
CA ILE A 114 -7.33 -10.46 -21.43
C ILE A 114 -6.49 -11.72 -21.68
N SER A 115 -5.19 -11.54 -21.90
CA SER A 115 -4.20 -12.61 -21.94
C SER A 115 -3.27 -12.52 -20.72
N TYR A 116 -2.51 -13.58 -20.42
CA TYR A 116 -1.46 -13.55 -19.41
C TYR A 116 -0.48 -12.40 -19.60
N ALA A 117 -0.02 -12.17 -20.83
CA ALA A 117 0.88 -11.05 -21.14
C ALA A 117 0.25 -9.68 -20.83
N LYS A 118 -1.04 -9.49 -21.18
CA LYS A 118 -1.78 -8.27 -20.84
C LYS A 118 -1.96 -8.11 -19.33
N ALA A 119 -2.24 -9.18 -18.58
CA ALA A 119 -2.34 -9.15 -17.14
C ALA A 119 -1.00 -8.74 -16.48
N ARG A 120 0.13 -9.25 -16.96
CA ARG A 120 1.46 -8.78 -16.52
C ARG A 120 1.70 -7.31 -16.85
N THR A 121 1.24 -6.84 -18.03
CA THR A 121 1.34 -5.43 -18.43
C THR A 121 0.53 -4.53 -17.48
N VAL A 122 -0.66 -4.93 -17.03
CA VAL A 122 -1.45 -4.19 -16.04
C VAL A 122 -0.65 -4.01 -14.75
N LEU A 123 -0.01 -5.06 -14.25
CA LEU A 123 0.83 -4.99 -13.05
C LEU A 123 2.06 -4.10 -13.27
N GLN A 124 2.71 -4.19 -14.45
CA GLN A 124 3.85 -3.33 -14.76
C GLN A 124 3.45 -1.85 -14.82
N ASN A 125 2.33 -1.54 -15.47
CA ASN A 125 1.81 -0.17 -15.53
C ASN A 125 1.51 0.40 -14.13
N LEU A 126 0.94 -0.42 -13.25
CA LEU A 126 0.72 -0.03 -11.85
C LEU A 126 2.04 0.31 -11.17
N LEU A 127 3.05 -0.56 -11.30
CA LEU A 127 4.37 -0.37 -10.71
C LEU A 127 5.05 0.92 -11.20
N ASP A 128 4.97 1.19 -12.51
CA ASP A 128 5.58 2.37 -13.12
C ASP A 128 4.92 3.67 -12.59
N ARG A 129 3.59 3.67 -12.47
CA ARG A 129 2.83 4.80 -11.90
C ARG A 129 3.14 5.01 -10.42
N LEU A 130 3.21 3.93 -9.62
CA LEU A 130 3.59 3.97 -8.21
C LEU A 130 5.01 4.52 -8.04
N SER A 131 5.95 4.06 -8.86
CA SER A 131 7.34 4.53 -8.87
C SER A 131 7.42 6.04 -9.16
N LYS A 132 6.59 6.55 -10.08
CA LYS A 132 6.50 7.98 -10.39
C LYS A 132 6.08 8.78 -9.16
N ALA A 133 5.06 8.34 -8.44
CA ALA A 133 4.56 8.99 -7.23
C ALA A 133 5.63 9.01 -6.12
N ASP A 134 6.27 7.86 -5.82
CA ASP A 134 7.33 7.79 -4.82
C ASP A 134 8.51 8.68 -5.17
N LYS A 135 8.93 8.70 -6.45
CA LYS A 135 10.01 9.56 -6.92
C LYS A 135 9.70 11.04 -6.69
N THR A 136 8.46 11.49 -6.97
CA THR A 136 8.04 12.87 -6.72
C THR A 136 8.12 13.21 -5.23
N LEU A 137 7.62 12.30 -4.37
CA LEU A 137 7.60 12.50 -2.92
C LEU A 137 8.97 12.26 -2.25
N SER A 138 9.94 11.61 -2.92
CA SER A 138 11.24 11.28 -2.32
C SER A 138 12.09 12.50 -1.96
N ASP A 139 11.89 13.62 -2.65
CA ASP A 139 12.57 14.89 -2.38
C ASP A 139 11.85 15.75 -1.33
N PHE A 140 10.72 15.27 -0.78
CA PHE A 140 10.01 15.96 0.28
C PHE A 140 10.85 16.07 1.54
N LYS A 141 10.79 17.24 2.18
CA LYS A 141 11.36 17.49 3.51
C LYS A 141 10.28 18.09 4.40
N PRO A 142 10.16 17.66 5.66
CA PRO A 142 9.18 18.20 6.59
C PRO A 142 9.21 19.72 6.62
N SER A 143 8.04 20.33 6.49
CA SER A 143 7.89 21.79 6.36
C SER A 143 6.62 22.33 7.02
N GLY A 144 5.89 21.49 7.76
CA GLY A 144 4.65 21.84 8.44
C GLY A 144 3.48 21.97 7.47
N ILE A 145 3.47 21.18 6.39
CA ILE A 145 2.32 21.17 5.47
C ILE A 145 1.06 20.66 6.17
N LYS A 146 -0.09 21.17 5.78
CA LYS A 146 -1.42 20.67 6.18
C LYS A 146 -2.39 20.82 5.02
N ILE A 147 -2.71 19.72 4.38
CA ILE A 147 -3.59 19.66 3.22
C ILE A 147 -4.91 19.06 3.64
N PRO A 148 -6.04 19.80 3.61
CA PRO A 148 -7.34 19.23 3.94
C PRO A 148 -7.78 18.26 2.83
N ILE A 149 -7.96 17.00 3.20
CA ILE A 149 -8.44 15.93 2.31
C ILE A 149 -9.77 15.40 2.85
N ALA A 150 -10.79 15.40 1.99
CA ALA A 150 -12.06 14.76 2.24
C ALA A 150 -12.14 13.47 1.39
N LEU A 151 -12.07 12.32 2.04
CA LEU A 151 -12.03 11.03 1.33
C LEU A 151 -13.25 10.78 0.44
N ASN A 152 -14.43 11.25 0.87
CA ASN A 152 -15.67 11.14 0.10
C ASN A 152 -15.71 12.06 -1.13
N GLU A 153 -14.78 13.02 -1.25
CA GLU A 153 -14.64 13.86 -2.43
C GLU A 153 -13.65 13.29 -3.46
N ILE A 154 -12.96 12.18 -3.14
CA ILE A 154 -12.03 11.54 -4.09
C ILE A 154 -12.85 10.84 -5.17
N SER A 155 -12.81 11.39 -6.36
CA SER A 155 -13.49 10.91 -7.55
C SER A 155 -12.49 10.38 -8.56
N LEU A 156 -12.72 9.14 -9.04
CA LEU A 156 -11.89 8.48 -10.05
C LEU A 156 -12.71 8.26 -11.32
N ASP A 157 -12.08 8.36 -12.47
CA ASP A 157 -12.68 7.99 -13.77
C ASP A 157 -12.29 6.55 -14.10
N LEU A 158 -13.05 5.59 -13.56
CA LEU A 158 -12.71 4.16 -13.64
C LEU A 158 -13.09 3.51 -14.97
N ASP A 159 -14.03 4.07 -15.70
CA ASP A 159 -14.46 3.57 -17.03
C ASP A 159 -13.82 4.31 -18.22
N SER A 160 -12.94 5.28 -17.94
CA SER A 160 -12.24 6.10 -18.95
C SER A 160 -13.15 6.93 -19.84
N ASN A 161 -14.34 7.31 -19.36
CA ASN A 161 -15.26 8.14 -20.14
C ASN A 161 -14.99 9.65 -20.04
N GLY A 162 -13.98 10.05 -19.25
CA GLY A 162 -13.58 11.43 -19.01
C GLY A 162 -14.42 12.13 -17.95
N LYS A 163 -15.25 11.43 -17.19
CA LYS A 163 -16.11 11.94 -16.13
C LYS A 163 -16.14 10.95 -14.97
N SER A 164 -16.03 11.43 -13.77
CA SER A 164 -16.31 10.61 -12.60
C SER A 164 -17.80 10.68 -12.26
N THR A 165 -18.37 9.55 -11.89
CA THR A 165 -19.76 9.43 -11.43
C THR A 165 -19.79 9.09 -9.93
N PRO A 166 -20.92 9.34 -9.20
CA PRO A 166 -21.04 8.95 -7.80
C PRO A 166 -20.79 7.45 -7.52
N ASN A 167 -21.02 6.59 -8.52
CA ASN A 167 -20.78 5.15 -8.41
C ASN A 167 -19.28 4.80 -8.46
N GLU A 168 -18.43 5.69 -8.91
CA GLU A 168 -16.97 5.55 -8.99
C GLU A 168 -16.26 6.22 -7.83
N ALA A 169 -17.02 6.81 -6.88
CA ALA A 169 -16.48 7.33 -5.64
C ALA A 169 -16.04 6.16 -4.74
N VAL A 170 -14.73 5.98 -4.60
CA VAL A 170 -14.12 4.84 -3.91
C VAL A 170 -14.65 4.71 -2.46
N TRP A 171 -14.85 5.81 -1.78
CA TRP A 171 -15.29 5.83 -0.39
C TRP A 171 -16.82 5.77 -0.22
N GLY A 172 -17.59 6.17 -1.22
CA GLY A 172 -19.04 5.96 -1.25
C GLY A 172 -19.42 4.48 -1.19
N ALA A 173 -18.62 3.62 -1.81
CA ALA A 173 -18.77 2.17 -1.79
C ALA A 173 -18.45 1.53 -0.42
N ILE A 174 -17.72 2.21 0.46
CA ILE A 174 -17.36 1.73 1.80
C ILE A 174 -18.38 2.17 2.88
N GLY A 175 -19.38 2.98 2.51
CA GLY A 175 -20.54 3.28 3.37
C GLY A 175 -20.24 4.23 4.53
N GLY A 176 -19.31 5.17 4.39
CA GLY A 176 -18.88 6.09 5.43
C GLY A 176 -19.47 7.49 5.34
N ASN A 177 -19.63 8.14 6.49
CA ASN A 177 -19.81 9.58 6.60
C ASN A 177 -18.59 10.30 6.02
N SER A 178 -18.74 11.58 5.67
CA SER A 178 -17.62 12.41 5.21
C SER A 178 -16.46 12.33 6.20
N ILE A 179 -15.33 11.76 5.75
CA ILE A 179 -14.10 11.69 6.53
C ILE A 179 -13.17 12.76 5.95
N GLU A 180 -13.00 13.84 6.71
CA GLU A 180 -12.06 14.90 6.38
C GLU A 180 -10.93 14.90 7.40
N PHE A 181 -9.68 14.96 6.95
CA PHE A 181 -8.48 15.01 7.78
C PHE A 181 -7.44 15.97 7.21
N ALA A 182 -6.51 16.38 8.04
CA ALA A 182 -5.36 17.17 7.63
C ALA A 182 -4.23 16.22 7.26
N PHE A 183 -3.95 16.12 5.97
CA PHE A 183 -2.79 15.38 5.47
C PHE A 183 -1.53 16.21 5.70
N ASP A 184 -0.63 15.73 6.55
CA ASP A 184 0.52 16.48 7.02
C ASP A 184 1.89 15.87 6.64
N ASP A 185 2.94 16.31 7.28
CA ASP A 185 4.31 15.85 7.03
C ASP A 185 4.47 14.35 7.32
N ALA A 186 3.86 13.81 8.37
CA ALA A 186 3.92 12.39 8.73
C ALA A 186 3.21 11.53 7.68
N ASP A 187 2.08 12.01 7.17
CA ASP A 187 1.28 11.32 6.17
C ASP A 187 1.99 11.20 4.81
N VAL A 188 2.91 12.12 4.48
CA VAL A 188 3.73 11.99 3.27
C VAL A 188 4.63 10.75 3.36
N PHE A 189 5.26 10.51 4.51
CA PHE A 189 6.09 9.33 4.71
C PHE A 189 5.25 8.06 4.79
N TRP A 190 4.07 8.12 5.42
CA TRP A 190 3.11 7.04 5.40
C TRP A 190 2.67 6.66 3.97
N LEU A 191 2.29 7.64 3.14
CA LEU A 191 1.89 7.40 1.75
C LEU A 191 3.02 6.76 0.95
N ARG A 192 4.25 7.22 1.11
CA ARG A 192 5.42 6.59 0.50
C ARG A 192 5.63 5.16 0.98
N GLY A 193 5.44 4.91 2.28
CA GLY A 193 5.46 3.56 2.85
C GLY A 193 4.43 2.66 2.17
N TYR A 194 3.20 3.14 2.02
CA TYR A 194 2.12 2.41 1.37
C TYR A 194 2.40 2.14 -0.13
N ILE A 195 2.93 3.12 -0.85
CA ILE A 195 3.40 2.94 -2.24
C ILE A 195 4.45 1.82 -2.32
N ASN A 196 5.39 1.76 -1.36
CA ASN A 196 6.41 0.74 -1.33
C ASN A 196 5.85 -0.65 -0.96
N VAL A 197 4.82 -0.76 -0.11
CA VAL A 197 4.09 -2.02 0.13
C VAL A 197 3.51 -2.54 -1.17
N LEU A 198 2.75 -1.71 -1.90
CA LEU A 198 2.14 -2.10 -3.18
C LEU A 198 3.21 -2.48 -4.22
N SER A 199 4.27 -1.69 -4.33
CA SER A 199 5.37 -1.95 -5.27
C SER A 199 6.08 -3.26 -4.96
N GLY A 200 6.35 -3.56 -3.69
CA GLY A 200 6.95 -4.82 -3.25
C GLY A 200 6.09 -6.04 -3.62
N VAL A 201 4.77 -5.95 -3.41
CA VAL A 201 3.83 -7.01 -3.80
C VAL A 201 3.80 -7.20 -5.31
N VAL A 202 3.76 -6.12 -6.09
CA VAL A 202 3.75 -6.20 -7.56
C VAL A 202 5.06 -6.74 -8.10
N GLN A 203 6.22 -6.33 -7.53
CA GLN A 203 7.53 -6.89 -7.89
C GLN A 203 7.56 -8.40 -7.62
N PHE A 204 7.07 -8.84 -6.44
CA PHE A 204 6.97 -10.26 -6.12
C PHE A 204 6.11 -11.02 -7.15
N ALA A 205 4.94 -10.51 -7.48
CA ALA A 205 4.06 -11.13 -8.47
C ALA A 205 4.72 -11.22 -9.85
N LEU A 206 5.37 -10.15 -10.32
CA LEU A 206 6.04 -10.10 -11.60
C LEU A 206 7.33 -10.94 -11.65
N ALA A 207 7.95 -11.24 -10.51
CA ALA A 207 9.10 -12.13 -10.44
C ALA A 207 8.76 -13.56 -10.86
N HIS A 208 7.51 -13.95 -10.75
CA HIS A 208 7.04 -15.31 -10.92
C HIS A 208 6.27 -15.54 -12.21
N ASP A 209 6.32 -16.77 -12.72
CA ASP A 209 5.45 -17.26 -13.79
C ASP A 209 4.18 -17.89 -13.20
N TRP A 210 3.06 -17.24 -13.38
CA TRP A 210 1.75 -17.70 -12.96
C TRP A 210 0.81 -17.93 -14.18
N GLN A 211 1.38 -18.17 -15.38
CA GLN A 211 0.63 -18.37 -16.60
C GLN A 211 -0.36 -19.54 -16.48
N SER A 212 0.11 -20.67 -15.96
CA SER A 212 -0.72 -21.87 -15.81
C SER A 212 -1.94 -21.62 -14.91
N ALA A 213 -1.76 -20.88 -13.80
CA ALA A 213 -2.87 -20.49 -12.94
C ALA A 213 -3.80 -19.52 -13.64
N PHE A 214 -3.26 -18.49 -14.29
CA PHE A 214 -4.06 -17.51 -15.06
C PHE A 214 -4.94 -18.17 -16.09
N GLU A 215 -4.39 -19.02 -16.97
CA GLU A 215 -5.13 -19.65 -18.05
C GLU A 215 -6.29 -20.53 -17.58
N ARG A 216 -6.21 -21.09 -16.37
CA ARG A 216 -7.23 -21.99 -15.82
C ARG A 216 -8.22 -21.33 -14.87
N THR A 217 -7.88 -20.17 -14.30
CA THR A 217 -8.71 -19.54 -13.26
C THR A 217 -9.15 -18.12 -13.57
N ALA A 218 -8.59 -17.45 -14.58
CA ALA A 218 -8.90 -16.06 -14.88
C ALA A 218 -10.36 -15.86 -15.35
N HIS A 219 -11.01 -16.90 -15.89
CA HIS A 219 -12.44 -16.88 -16.23
C HIS A 219 -13.36 -16.63 -15.01
N LEU A 220 -12.87 -16.92 -13.80
CA LEU A 220 -13.58 -16.59 -12.55
C LEU A 220 -13.68 -15.09 -12.31
N PHE A 221 -12.82 -14.30 -12.94
CA PHE A 221 -12.70 -12.86 -12.74
C PHE A 221 -13.07 -12.05 -13.97
N PHE A 222 -12.77 -12.56 -15.16
CA PHE A 222 -12.92 -11.85 -16.42
C PHE A 222 -13.81 -12.65 -17.39
N PRO A 223 -14.75 -11.99 -18.08
CA PRO A 223 -15.68 -12.68 -18.99
C PRO A 223 -15.03 -13.13 -20.29
N ARG A 224 -13.89 -12.52 -20.67
CA ARG A 224 -13.18 -12.84 -21.93
C ARG A 224 -11.71 -13.05 -21.66
N VAL A 225 -11.31 -14.32 -21.60
CA VAL A 225 -9.94 -14.73 -21.30
C VAL A 225 -9.34 -15.47 -22.48
N GLN A 226 -8.17 -15.07 -22.94
CA GLN A 226 -7.38 -15.84 -23.86
C GLN A 226 -6.75 -17.03 -23.13
N SER A 227 -7.38 -18.19 -23.27
CA SER A 227 -6.99 -19.43 -22.60
C SER A 227 -7.27 -20.64 -23.52
N PRO A 228 -6.43 -21.68 -23.47
CA PRO A 228 -6.73 -22.96 -24.10
C PRO A 228 -7.95 -23.68 -23.50
N TYR A 229 -8.45 -23.20 -22.37
CA TYR A 229 -9.56 -23.77 -21.59
C TYR A 229 -10.81 -22.89 -21.67
N GLY A 230 -11.07 -22.28 -22.81
CA GLY A 230 -12.21 -21.35 -23.03
C GLY A 230 -13.58 -21.92 -22.70
N PHE A 231 -13.73 -23.25 -22.78
CA PHE A 231 -14.98 -23.96 -22.42
C PHE A 231 -15.44 -23.72 -20.99
N PHE A 232 -14.55 -23.38 -20.03
CA PHE A 232 -14.95 -23.01 -18.67
C PHE A 232 -15.77 -21.71 -18.59
N ALA A 233 -15.65 -20.83 -19.59
CA ALA A 233 -16.40 -19.59 -19.61
C ALA A 233 -17.87 -19.79 -20.06
N ASP A 234 -18.17 -20.87 -20.77
CA ASP A 234 -19.47 -21.14 -21.39
C ASP A 234 -20.39 -22.00 -20.52
N GLU A 235 -19.87 -22.67 -19.48
CA GLU A 235 -20.56 -23.71 -18.73
C GLU A 235 -21.21 -23.26 -17.40
N LEU A 236 -21.25 -21.98 -17.10
CA LEU A 236 -21.78 -21.51 -15.80
C LEU A 236 -23.32 -21.45 -15.80
N ASP A 237 -23.99 -22.62 -15.79
CA ASP A 237 -25.34 -22.74 -15.30
C ASP A 237 -25.33 -22.54 -13.76
N GLU A 238 -26.15 -21.61 -13.26
CA GLU A 238 -26.16 -21.22 -11.84
C GLU A 238 -26.44 -22.40 -10.88
N SER A 239 -27.03 -23.49 -11.35
CA SER A 239 -27.37 -24.66 -10.53
C SER A 239 -26.20 -25.60 -10.21
N GLU A 240 -25.17 -25.62 -11.05
CA GLU A 240 -23.98 -26.46 -10.89
C GLU A 240 -22.79 -25.70 -10.26
N TRP A 241 -22.94 -24.40 -10.13
CA TRP A 241 -21.87 -23.47 -9.74
C TRP A 241 -21.21 -23.82 -8.40
N ALA A 242 -21.98 -24.22 -7.39
CA ALA A 242 -21.46 -24.50 -6.06
C ALA A 242 -20.54 -25.73 -6.00
N SER A 243 -20.82 -26.76 -6.80
CA SER A 243 -19.98 -27.98 -6.84
C SER A 243 -18.71 -27.74 -7.64
N ASN A 244 -18.78 -27.02 -8.73
CA ASN A 244 -17.65 -26.71 -9.60
C ASN A 244 -16.66 -25.75 -8.91
N GLN A 245 -17.13 -24.80 -8.09
CA GLN A 245 -16.26 -23.92 -7.30
C GLN A 245 -15.29 -24.66 -6.36
N ILE A 246 -15.70 -25.76 -5.77
CA ILE A 246 -14.80 -26.55 -4.91
C ILE A 246 -13.65 -27.12 -5.72
N PHE A 247 -13.92 -27.63 -6.91
CA PHE A 247 -12.89 -28.16 -7.80
C PHE A 247 -11.98 -27.06 -8.32
N ASP A 248 -12.52 -25.90 -8.68
CA ASP A 248 -11.75 -24.73 -9.09
C ASP A 248 -10.86 -24.22 -7.95
N PHE A 249 -11.35 -24.21 -6.72
CA PHE A 249 -10.57 -23.82 -5.56
C PHE A 249 -9.42 -24.84 -5.26
N ILE A 250 -9.69 -26.14 -5.37
CA ILE A 250 -8.64 -27.17 -5.25
C ILE A 250 -7.61 -27.02 -6.37
N ALA A 251 -8.05 -26.82 -7.60
CA ALA A 251 -7.19 -26.59 -8.74
C ALA A 251 -6.35 -25.31 -8.54
N PHE A 252 -6.96 -24.22 -8.06
CA PHE A 252 -6.27 -22.98 -7.77
C PHE A 252 -5.13 -23.19 -6.76
N ILE A 253 -5.39 -23.87 -5.64
CA ILE A 253 -4.34 -24.18 -4.65
C ILE A 253 -3.20 -25.00 -5.28
N HIS A 254 -3.56 -25.99 -6.09
CA HIS A 254 -2.59 -26.88 -6.75
C HIS A 254 -1.77 -26.14 -7.82
N LEU A 255 -2.36 -25.12 -8.46
CA LEU A 255 -1.73 -24.29 -9.50
C LEU A 255 -0.80 -23.21 -8.95
N ILE A 256 -0.77 -22.99 -7.63
CA ILE A 256 0.23 -22.10 -7.02
C ILE A 256 1.56 -22.85 -6.93
N ASP A 257 2.17 -23.04 -8.08
CA ASP A 257 3.53 -23.58 -8.32
C ASP A 257 4.24 -22.61 -9.28
N PHE A 258 4.71 -21.50 -8.73
CA PHE A 258 5.19 -20.36 -9.49
C PHE A 258 6.71 -20.38 -9.60
N LYS A 259 7.22 -20.63 -10.79
CA LYS A 259 8.65 -20.53 -11.11
C LYS A 259 9.10 -19.10 -11.08
N VAL A 260 10.28 -18.85 -10.53
CA VAL A 260 10.92 -17.54 -10.60
C VAL A 260 11.52 -17.36 -12.00
N ILE A 261 11.01 -16.35 -12.73
CA ILE A 261 11.47 -16.02 -14.09
C ILE A 261 12.24 -14.71 -14.17
N GLU A 262 12.03 -13.81 -13.21
CA GLU A 262 12.72 -12.53 -13.09
C GLU A 262 13.28 -12.36 -11.67
N PRO A 263 14.40 -13.05 -11.31
CA PRO A 263 14.92 -13.09 -9.93
C PRO A 263 15.31 -11.71 -9.38
N ASP A 264 15.75 -10.78 -10.22
CA ASP A 264 16.07 -9.41 -9.80
C ASP A 264 14.87 -8.68 -9.19
N ARG A 265 13.65 -9.04 -9.60
CA ARG A 265 12.44 -8.48 -9.00
C ARG A 265 12.21 -8.94 -7.56
N MET A 266 12.68 -10.12 -7.19
CA MET A 266 12.66 -10.58 -5.81
C MET A 266 13.54 -9.70 -4.93
N THR A 267 14.75 -9.35 -5.40
CA THR A 267 15.63 -8.41 -4.70
C THR A 267 14.98 -7.01 -4.59
N LYS A 268 14.35 -6.52 -5.66
CA LYS A 268 13.61 -5.25 -5.61
C LYS A 268 12.42 -5.30 -4.64
N SER A 269 11.72 -6.43 -4.56
CA SER A 269 10.66 -6.62 -3.56
C SER A 269 11.19 -6.49 -2.13
N LEU A 270 12.35 -7.08 -1.84
CA LEU A 270 13.03 -6.93 -0.54
C LEU A 270 13.42 -5.46 -0.27
N GLU A 271 13.98 -4.76 -1.25
CA GLU A 271 14.35 -3.35 -1.14
C GLU A 271 13.12 -2.47 -0.80
N HIS A 272 11.97 -2.74 -1.41
CA HIS A 272 10.71 -2.09 -1.07
C HIS A 272 10.28 -2.37 0.37
N LEU A 273 10.37 -3.63 0.84
CA LEU A 273 10.03 -3.97 2.23
C LEU A 273 10.98 -3.30 3.24
N GLU A 274 12.26 -3.23 2.94
CA GLU A 274 13.25 -2.50 3.75
C GLU A 274 12.95 -0.98 3.76
N GLN A 275 12.48 -0.44 2.62
CA GLN A 275 12.08 0.97 2.52
C GLN A 275 10.83 1.26 3.34
N VAL A 276 9.85 0.34 3.38
CA VAL A 276 8.66 0.45 4.25
C VAL A 276 9.08 0.68 5.71
N ILE A 277 10.01 -0.11 6.23
CA ILE A 277 10.49 0.02 7.62
C ILE A 277 11.08 1.41 7.87
N ARG A 278 11.91 1.91 6.95
CA ARG A 278 12.53 3.24 7.09
C ARG A 278 11.49 4.35 7.09
N LEU A 279 10.55 4.29 6.15
CA LEU A 279 9.49 5.30 6.00
C LEU A 279 8.51 5.26 7.18
N SER A 280 8.14 4.07 7.64
CA SER A 280 7.27 3.91 8.81
C SER A 280 7.91 4.49 10.09
N ARG A 281 9.22 4.28 10.30
CA ARG A 281 9.94 4.92 11.42
C ARG A 281 9.91 6.44 11.32
N GLU A 282 10.06 6.98 10.12
CA GLU A 282 10.03 8.43 9.92
C GLU A 282 8.62 9.00 10.15
N THR A 283 7.57 8.30 9.68
CA THR A 283 6.18 8.61 10.01
C THR A 283 5.98 8.71 11.52
N TRP A 284 6.34 7.66 12.27
CA TRP A 284 6.16 7.65 13.72
C TRP A 284 7.05 8.63 14.48
N ARG A 285 8.22 8.97 13.94
CA ARG A 285 9.06 10.04 14.48
C ARG A 285 8.32 11.37 14.43
N LEU A 286 7.75 11.72 13.28
CA LEU A 286 7.00 12.97 13.09
C LEU A 286 5.74 13.00 13.96
N ILE A 287 4.93 11.93 13.97
CA ILE A 287 3.74 11.82 14.84
C ILE A 287 4.07 12.08 16.32
N ARG A 288 5.26 11.65 16.81
CA ARG A 288 5.67 11.91 18.20
C ARG A 288 6.04 13.38 18.45
N GLU A 289 6.41 14.12 17.41
CA GLU A 289 6.77 15.56 17.48
C GLU A 289 5.56 16.48 17.34
N GLU A 290 4.43 15.96 16.84
CA GLU A 290 3.19 16.72 16.70
C GLU A 290 2.57 17.10 18.05
N THR A 291 2.01 18.32 18.11
CA THR A 291 1.41 18.88 19.32
C THR A 291 -0.07 19.25 19.18
N ASP A 292 -0.59 19.14 17.97
CA ASP A 292 -1.99 19.43 17.62
C ASP A 292 -2.86 18.17 17.59
N ASN A 293 -4.11 18.29 17.20
CA ASN A 293 -5.06 17.19 17.07
C ASN A 293 -6.10 17.56 15.99
N ASP A 294 -5.64 17.64 14.75
CA ASP A 294 -6.38 18.15 13.61
C ASP A 294 -7.09 17.05 12.79
N ARG A 295 -7.60 16.01 13.44
CA ARG A 295 -8.21 14.83 12.79
C ARG A 295 -7.17 14.00 12.05
N GLU A 296 -6.36 13.32 12.82
CA GLU A 296 -5.21 12.55 12.34
C GLU A 296 -5.62 11.27 11.60
N TRP A 297 -4.86 10.94 10.58
CA TRP A 297 -4.92 9.60 9.97
C TRP A 297 -4.39 8.56 10.96
N LEU A 298 -3.15 8.72 11.41
CA LEU A 298 -2.55 7.94 12.47
C LEU A 298 -2.36 8.81 13.72
N PRO A 299 -2.97 8.46 14.87
CA PRO A 299 -2.92 9.30 16.04
C PRO A 299 -1.66 9.09 16.86
N GLY A 300 -1.04 10.16 17.32
CA GLY A 300 -0.10 10.19 18.41
C GLY A 300 -0.76 9.99 19.79
N LYS A 301 0.04 10.10 20.85
CA LYS A 301 -0.38 9.78 22.23
C LYS A 301 -1.62 10.54 22.71
N ASN A 302 -1.77 11.80 22.31
CA ASN A 302 -2.83 12.70 22.76
C ASN A 302 -3.79 13.07 21.62
N GLN A 303 -3.73 12.37 20.52
CA GLN A 303 -4.50 12.64 19.31
C GLN A 303 -5.60 11.60 19.10
N THR A 304 -6.57 11.93 18.28
CA THR A 304 -7.67 11.05 17.90
C THR A 304 -7.63 10.74 16.41
N SER A 305 -7.67 9.46 16.06
CA SER A 305 -7.78 9.05 14.65
C SER A 305 -9.22 9.09 14.18
N ILE A 306 -9.41 9.53 12.94
CA ILE A 306 -10.70 9.44 12.23
C ILE A 306 -10.97 8.02 11.69
N VAL A 307 -9.92 7.23 11.48
CA VAL A 307 -10.01 5.87 10.89
C VAL A 307 -10.07 4.81 11.98
N LEU A 308 -9.36 5.03 13.09
CA LEU A 308 -9.25 4.09 14.20
C LEU A 308 -10.16 4.48 15.36
N ALA A 309 -11.46 4.67 15.09
CA ALA A 309 -12.45 5.13 16.07
C ALA A 309 -12.28 4.42 17.44
N GLY A 310 -12.04 5.21 18.50
CA GLY A 310 -11.94 4.76 19.88
C GLY A 310 -10.59 4.16 20.30
N ARG A 311 -9.57 4.15 19.47
CA ARG A 311 -8.21 3.76 19.85
C ARG A 311 -7.41 5.02 20.17
N GLN A 312 -7.04 5.18 21.44
CA GLN A 312 -6.07 6.19 21.84
C GLN A 312 -4.66 5.67 21.52
N GLY A 313 -3.84 6.49 20.85
CA GLY A 313 -2.49 6.16 20.40
C GLY A 313 -1.45 5.95 21.52
N ASN A 314 -1.87 5.79 22.79
CA ASN A 314 -1.01 5.84 23.98
C ASN A 314 0.20 4.88 23.98
N ARG A 315 0.14 3.76 23.23
CA ARG A 315 1.26 2.79 23.14
C ARG A 315 1.48 2.27 21.71
N MET A 316 0.64 2.65 20.78
CA MET A 316 0.63 2.09 19.43
C MET A 316 1.96 2.30 18.70
N GLY A 317 2.54 3.50 18.78
CA GLY A 317 3.82 3.80 18.14
C GLY A 317 5.00 3.01 18.73
N ASP A 318 5.01 2.78 20.06
CA ASP A 318 6.07 2.00 20.71
C ASP A 318 5.95 0.50 20.41
N ASP A 319 4.71 -0.01 20.38
CA ASP A 319 4.44 -1.39 20.01
C ASP A 319 4.77 -1.63 18.53
N TRP A 320 4.46 -0.66 17.67
CA TRP A 320 4.79 -0.72 16.26
C TRP A 320 6.30 -0.68 16.00
N GLU A 321 7.05 0.17 16.70
CA GLU A 321 8.52 0.20 16.61
C GLU A 321 9.15 -1.16 16.98
N ARG A 322 8.58 -1.87 17.98
CA ARG A 322 9.02 -3.23 18.30
C ARG A 322 8.75 -4.21 17.16
N VAL A 323 7.59 -4.10 16.48
CA VAL A 323 7.29 -4.89 15.28
C VAL A 323 8.32 -4.60 14.17
N LEU A 324 8.56 -3.32 13.88
CA LEU A 324 9.52 -2.92 12.83
C LEU A 324 10.93 -3.45 13.11
N ASN A 325 11.37 -3.42 14.37
CA ASN A 325 12.68 -3.96 14.76
C ASN A 325 12.77 -5.46 14.52
N GLN A 326 11.74 -6.23 14.86
CA GLN A 326 11.71 -7.67 14.61
C GLN A 326 11.67 -7.99 13.11
N VAL A 327 10.81 -7.31 12.35
CA VAL A 327 10.71 -7.48 10.90
C VAL A 327 12.03 -7.15 10.22
N GLU A 328 12.71 -6.07 10.64
CA GLU A 328 14.01 -5.69 10.09
C GLU A 328 15.08 -6.76 10.32
N LEU A 329 15.17 -7.33 11.53
CA LEU A 329 16.12 -8.40 11.84
C LEU A 329 15.87 -9.64 10.96
N VAL A 330 14.61 -9.96 10.70
CA VAL A 330 14.20 -11.08 9.84
C VAL A 330 14.54 -10.79 8.38
N LEU A 331 14.23 -9.60 7.86
CA LEU A 331 14.55 -9.23 6.47
C LEU A 331 16.06 -9.13 6.23
N GLN A 332 16.84 -8.77 7.26
CA GLN A 332 18.30 -8.78 7.21
C GLN A 332 18.90 -10.18 7.34
N GLY A 333 18.10 -11.21 7.64
CA GLY A 333 18.57 -12.59 7.90
C GLY A 333 19.36 -12.74 9.19
N LYS A 334 19.28 -11.75 10.13
CA LYS A 334 19.92 -11.82 11.44
C LYS A 334 19.16 -12.66 12.44
N GLU A 335 17.84 -12.71 12.30
CA GLU A 335 16.96 -13.60 13.01
C GLU A 335 16.14 -14.42 12.03
N LEU A 336 15.83 -15.65 12.40
CA LEU A 336 15.17 -16.63 11.55
C LEU A 336 13.72 -16.82 11.98
N LEU A 337 12.84 -17.03 11.01
CA LEU A 337 11.47 -17.45 11.30
C LEU A 337 11.48 -18.92 11.78
N PRO A 338 10.80 -19.25 12.89
CA PRO A 338 10.78 -20.61 13.38
C PRO A 338 10.22 -21.59 12.34
N PHE A 339 10.91 -22.70 12.15
CA PHE A 339 10.42 -23.76 11.30
C PHE A 339 9.36 -24.60 12.04
N TRP A 340 8.10 -24.49 11.63
CA TRP A 340 6.92 -25.04 12.34
C TRP A 340 6.94 -26.56 12.52
N ARG A 341 7.68 -27.30 11.70
CA ARG A 341 7.84 -28.75 11.90
C ARG A 341 8.78 -29.12 13.04
N GLY A 342 9.57 -28.16 13.53
CA GLY A 342 10.46 -28.31 14.67
C GLY A 342 9.80 -28.07 16.03
N VAL A 343 8.50 -27.83 16.11
CA VAL A 343 7.78 -27.56 17.36
C VAL A 343 7.60 -28.81 18.19
N LYS A 344 8.06 -28.82 19.47
CA LYS A 344 7.91 -29.93 20.43
C LYS A 344 6.47 -30.13 20.85
N ASN A 345 5.75 -29.06 21.12
CA ASN A 345 4.39 -29.11 21.63
C ASN A 345 3.40 -28.62 20.57
N ARG A 346 2.97 -29.54 19.70
CA ARG A 346 2.06 -29.22 18.57
C ARG A 346 0.71 -28.68 18.99
N ASN A 347 0.24 -28.97 20.20
CA ASN A 347 -1.06 -28.52 20.70
C ASN A 347 -1.07 -27.01 21.04
N SER A 348 0.12 -26.41 21.17
CA SER A 348 0.28 -24.98 21.47
C SER A 348 0.61 -24.15 20.24
N PHE A 349 0.88 -24.77 19.08
CA PHE A 349 1.26 -24.06 17.88
C PHE A 349 0.05 -23.73 17.01
N ASN A 350 -0.24 -22.44 16.87
CA ASN A 350 -1.13 -21.91 15.86
C ASN A 350 -0.32 -20.98 14.95
N PHE A 351 -0.31 -21.26 13.64
CA PHE A 351 0.41 -20.48 12.64
C PHE A 351 0.03 -18.98 12.67
N PHE A 352 -1.17 -18.65 13.17
CA PHE A 352 -1.67 -17.30 13.31
C PHE A 352 -1.52 -16.67 14.71
N GLY A 353 -0.67 -17.22 15.57
CA GLY A 353 -0.12 -16.47 16.70
C GLY A 353 -0.80 -16.60 18.06
N ARG A 354 -1.60 -17.65 18.32
CA ARG A 354 -2.14 -17.89 19.67
C ARG A 354 -1.62 -19.21 20.25
N GLY A 355 -0.50 -19.15 20.95
CA GLY A 355 0.02 -20.28 21.71
C GLY A 355 1.00 -19.80 22.77
N ASN A 356 0.60 -19.87 24.04
CA ASN A 356 1.51 -19.65 25.15
C ASN A 356 2.45 -20.86 25.29
N ASN A 357 3.75 -20.63 25.44
CA ASN A 357 4.79 -21.64 25.68
C ASN A 357 5.08 -22.59 24.48
N VAL A 358 5.33 -22.03 23.30
CA VAL A 358 5.83 -22.81 22.15
C VAL A 358 7.32 -23.07 22.32
N GLU A 359 7.71 -24.36 22.48
CA GLU A 359 9.10 -24.79 22.50
C GLU A 359 9.49 -25.39 21.14
N PHE A 360 10.65 -24.99 20.62
CA PHE A 360 11.23 -25.55 19.40
C PHE A 360 12.32 -26.57 19.70
N ASN A 361 12.35 -27.67 18.94
CA ASN A 361 13.33 -28.74 19.12
C ASN A 361 14.73 -28.40 18.61
N SER A 362 14.85 -27.35 17.78
CA SER A 362 16.10 -26.99 17.17
C SER A 362 16.15 -25.45 16.94
N GLN A 363 17.37 -24.93 16.83
CA GLN A 363 17.60 -23.55 16.37
C GLN A 363 17.48 -23.42 14.84
N LEU A 364 16.84 -24.39 14.18
CA LEU A 364 16.63 -24.40 12.74
C LEU A 364 15.46 -23.47 12.40
N GLY A 365 15.71 -22.49 11.58
CA GLY A 365 14.71 -21.52 11.14
C GLY A 365 14.86 -21.17 9.66
N ILE A 366 13.86 -20.46 9.15
CA ILE A 366 13.81 -20.01 7.76
C ILE A 366 14.50 -18.64 7.69
N ASN A 367 15.54 -18.52 6.88
CA ASN A 367 16.14 -17.24 6.54
C ASN A 367 15.30 -16.55 5.45
N LEU A 368 14.45 -15.60 5.87
CA LEU A 368 13.56 -14.90 4.95
C LEU A 368 14.33 -14.08 3.90
N ARG A 369 15.51 -13.53 4.24
CA ARG A 369 16.35 -12.82 3.27
C ARG A 369 16.71 -13.71 2.07
N LYS A 370 17.03 -14.98 2.32
CA LYS A 370 17.37 -15.94 1.25
C LYS A 370 16.20 -16.20 0.29
N VAL A 371 14.96 -16.10 0.76
CA VAL A 371 13.77 -16.24 -0.10
C VAL A 371 13.80 -15.18 -1.22
N PHE A 372 14.30 -13.98 -0.92
CA PHE A 372 14.40 -12.89 -1.88
C PHE A 372 15.72 -12.87 -2.65
N THR A 373 16.84 -13.24 -2.02
CA THR A 373 18.18 -13.12 -2.62
C THR A 373 18.65 -14.39 -3.33
N ASN A 374 18.07 -15.53 -3.03
CA ASN A 374 18.28 -16.82 -3.71
C ASN A 374 16.94 -17.52 -3.95
N PRO A 375 16.01 -16.88 -4.70
CA PRO A 375 14.64 -17.35 -4.81
C PRO A 375 14.56 -18.72 -5.49
N GLN A 376 13.60 -19.51 -5.04
CA GLN A 376 13.24 -20.82 -5.57
C GLN A 376 11.79 -20.79 -6.05
N THR A 377 11.37 -21.80 -6.79
CA THR A 377 9.96 -21.99 -7.14
C THR A 377 9.08 -21.88 -5.89
N PHE A 378 8.03 -21.07 -5.98
CA PHE A 378 7.04 -20.91 -4.93
C PHE A 378 5.91 -21.91 -5.13
N ASP A 379 6.02 -23.09 -4.52
CA ASP A 379 4.96 -24.10 -4.47
C ASP A 379 4.24 -23.99 -3.11
N LEU A 380 3.00 -23.50 -3.12
CA LEU A 380 2.23 -23.27 -1.89
C LEU A 380 2.05 -24.54 -1.07
N VAL A 381 1.79 -25.66 -1.72
CA VAL A 381 1.54 -26.95 -1.03
C VAL A 381 2.82 -27.44 -0.36
N LEU A 382 3.95 -27.40 -1.07
CA LEU A 382 5.25 -27.77 -0.52
C LEU A 382 5.74 -26.78 0.54
N TRP A 383 5.41 -25.50 0.40
CA TRP A 383 5.68 -24.50 1.43
C TRP A 383 4.92 -24.81 2.72
N ILE A 384 3.60 -25.04 2.67
CA ILE A 384 2.77 -25.42 3.82
C ILE A 384 3.25 -26.76 4.40
N GLN A 385 3.58 -27.73 3.55
CA GLN A 385 4.09 -29.03 3.95
C GLN A 385 5.49 -28.94 4.59
N GLY A 386 6.31 -27.96 4.20
CA GLY A 386 7.61 -27.64 4.79
C GLY A 386 8.82 -28.01 3.95
N THR A 387 8.68 -28.80 2.89
CA THR A 387 9.82 -29.13 2.01
C THR A 387 10.13 -27.98 1.04
N GLY A 388 9.15 -27.17 0.68
CA GLY A 388 9.36 -25.99 -0.16
C GLY A 388 10.22 -24.91 0.49
N VAL A 389 10.32 -24.88 1.83
CA VAL A 389 11.19 -23.93 2.55
C VAL A 389 12.57 -24.52 2.89
N ALA A 390 12.80 -25.80 2.60
CA ALA A 390 14.05 -26.48 2.93
C ALA A 390 15.33 -25.76 2.43
N PRO A 391 15.36 -25.17 1.21
CA PRO A 391 16.53 -24.42 0.73
C PRO A 391 16.89 -23.19 1.57
N PHE A 392 15.97 -22.69 2.36
CA PHE A 392 16.10 -21.48 3.18
C PHE A 392 16.35 -21.77 4.65
N LEU A 393 16.38 -23.06 5.05
CA LEU A 393 16.62 -23.45 6.43
C LEU A 393 18.09 -23.31 6.79
N GLU A 394 18.33 -22.74 7.96
CA GLU A 394 19.66 -22.67 8.58
C GLU A 394 19.56 -22.64 10.10
N SER A 395 20.69 -22.95 10.76
CA SER A 395 20.80 -22.83 12.22
C SER A 395 21.16 -21.40 12.58
N GLY A 396 20.44 -20.81 13.54
CA GLY A 396 20.67 -19.44 13.97
C GLY A 396 19.73 -18.99 15.08
N LYS A 397 19.79 -17.70 15.38
CA LYS A 397 18.89 -17.08 16.36
C LYS A 397 17.49 -17.01 15.77
N LEU A 398 16.52 -17.61 16.44
CA LEU A 398 15.10 -17.49 16.09
C LEU A 398 14.53 -16.20 16.66
N ILE A 399 13.49 -15.67 16.00
CA ILE A 399 12.69 -14.58 16.56
C ILE A 399 12.12 -14.99 17.91
N ASP A 400 11.95 -14.05 18.80
CA ASP A 400 11.24 -14.27 20.05
C ASP A 400 9.73 -14.41 19.77
N PHE A 401 9.27 -15.66 19.70
CA PHE A 401 7.88 -15.97 19.40
C PHE A 401 6.91 -15.47 20.49
N GLN A 402 7.36 -15.42 21.76
CA GLN A 402 6.55 -14.89 22.84
C GLN A 402 6.37 -13.37 22.67
N ALA A 403 7.45 -12.65 22.41
CA ALA A 403 7.39 -11.22 22.10
C ALA A 403 6.53 -10.95 20.88
N TRP A 404 6.60 -11.79 19.85
CA TRP A 404 5.74 -11.69 18.65
C TRP A 404 4.25 -11.92 18.98
N SER A 405 3.93 -12.88 19.84
CA SER A 405 2.56 -13.14 20.29
C SER A 405 2.02 -11.95 21.10
N GLU A 406 2.82 -11.43 22.02
CA GLU A 406 2.45 -10.24 22.82
C GLU A 406 2.20 -9.02 21.93
N LEU A 407 3.02 -8.82 20.88
CA LEU A 407 2.80 -7.76 19.88
C LEU A 407 1.52 -8.00 19.08
N SER A 408 1.26 -9.23 18.63
CA SER A 408 0.01 -9.57 17.93
C SER A 408 -1.22 -9.30 18.80
N ASP A 409 -1.14 -9.59 20.10
CA ASP A 409 -2.21 -9.33 21.07
C ASP A 409 -2.41 -7.82 21.32
N ALA A 410 -1.34 -7.02 21.34
CA ALA A 410 -1.42 -5.56 21.41
C ALA A 410 -2.23 -4.96 20.24
N PHE A 411 -2.17 -5.59 19.06
CA PHE A 411 -2.98 -5.26 17.88
C PHE A 411 -4.29 -6.09 17.79
N GLN A 412 -4.70 -6.76 18.87
CA GLN A 412 -5.94 -7.56 18.97
C GLN A 412 -6.05 -8.65 17.90
N GLY A 413 -4.95 -9.26 17.50
CA GLY A 413 -4.88 -10.27 16.46
C GLY A 413 -5.03 -9.70 15.03
N ASN A 414 -5.15 -8.38 14.87
CA ASN A 414 -5.29 -7.70 13.58
C ASN A 414 -3.96 -7.13 13.05
N LEU A 415 -2.82 -7.64 13.52
CA LEU A 415 -1.50 -7.16 13.09
C LEU A 415 -1.33 -7.15 11.56
N PRO A 416 -1.76 -8.18 10.78
CA PRO A 416 -1.67 -8.13 9.32
C PRO A 416 -2.50 -7.01 8.71
N PHE A 417 -3.71 -6.76 9.23
CA PHE A 417 -4.55 -5.64 8.79
C PHE A 417 -3.89 -4.30 9.13
N PHE A 418 -3.36 -4.17 10.34
CA PHE A 418 -2.64 -2.97 10.77
C PHE A 418 -1.41 -2.73 9.88
N ALA A 419 -0.58 -3.75 9.66
CA ALA A 419 0.61 -3.66 8.82
C ALA A 419 0.28 -3.26 7.36
N PHE A 420 -0.84 -3.72 6.83
CA PHE A 420 -1.24 -3.42 5.46
C PHE A 420 -1.88 -2.03 5.30
N TRP A 421 -2.73 -1.60 6.27
CA TRP A 421 -3.56 -0.40 6.12
C TRP A 421 -3.04 0.83 6.87
N ILE A 422 -2.20 0.63 7.88
CA ILE A 422 -1.87 1.68 8.84
C ILE A 422 -0.34 1.86 8.95
N ASN A 423 0.40 1.02 8.28
CA ASN A 423 1.85 0.97 8.25
C ASN A 423 2.58 2.27 8.56
#